data_2dc6b47bf6b1e56b0c4fc39d9321270d
#
_entry.id   2dc6b47bf6b1e56b0c4fc39d9321270d
#
_cell.length_a   1.000
_cell.length_b   1.000
_cell.length_c   1.000
_cell.angle_alpha   90.00
_cell.angle_beta   90.00
_cell.angle_gamma   90.00
#
_symmetry.space_group_name_H-M   'P 1'
#
loop_
_entity.id
_entity.type
_entity.pdbx_description
1 polymer ?
#
loop_
_entity_poly.entity_id
_entity_poly.type
_entity_poly.pdbx_seq_one_letter_code
_entity_poly.pdbx_strand_id
1 'polypeptide(L)'
;RKNEILGFLKNPLNDLCISRPKSRLNWGIDLPFDDNYVTYVWFDALINYITAVGFEQSDDKFEKWWPASYHLIGKDILTTHAVYWPTMLFSAGIPLPLSIFAHGWWLMGDSKMSKSLGNIINPMNLIDDYGVDPVRYYLMREMVLGHDSNFTMESFIQRYNSDLANDFG
;
A
#
# COMPACT_ATOMS: atom_id res chain seq x y z
N ARG A 1 2.72 -0.90 -14.54
CA ARG A 1 2.18 -1.92 -13.60
C ARG A 1 1.21 -2.89 -14.27
N LYS A 2 0.32 -2.44 -15.17
CA LYS A 2 -0.60 -3.33 -15.88
C LYS A 2 0.13 -4.53 -16.54
N ASN A 3 1.20 -4.27 -17.28
CA ASN A 3 1.96 -5.32 -17.97
C ASN A 3 2.63 -6.31 -17.02
N GLU A 4 3.01 -5.86 -15.83
CA GLU A 4 3.57 -6.70 -14.76
C GLU A 4 2.53 -7.72 -14.29
N ILE A 5 1.31 -7.27 -14.02
CA ILE A 5 0.20 -8.15 -13.63
C ILE A 5 -0.21 -9.08 -14.77
N LEU A 6 -0.31 -8.58 -16.00
CA LEU A 6 -0.60 -9.43 -17.16
C LEU A 6 0.50 -10.49 -17.38
N GLY A 7 1.76 -10.14 -17.11
CA GLY A 7 2.88 -11.10 -17.14
C GLY A 7 2.74 -12.17 -16.05
N PHE A 8 2.39 -11.76 -14.82
CA PHE A 8 2.15 -12.69 -13.71
C PHE A 8 1.02 -13.69 -14.04
N LEU A 9 -0.10 -13.20 -14.59
CA LEU A 9 -1.27 -14.02 -14.93
C LEU A 9 -1.07 -14.97 -16.13
N LYS A 10 0.02 -14.84 -16.88
CA LYS A 10 0.37 -15.79 -17.95
C LYS A 10 0.96 -17.08 -17.42
N ASN A 11 1.45 -17.08 -16.18
CA ASN A 11 1.99 -18.28 -15.54
C ASN A 11 0.87 -19.05 -14.86
N PRO A 12 1.02 -20.39 -14.70
CA PRO A 12 0.10 -21.17 -13.88
C PRO A 12 0.01 -20.57 -12.47
N LEU A 13 -1.21 -20.31 -12.02
CA LEU A 13 -1.44 -19.82 -10.67
C LEU A 13 -1.53 -20.99 -9.71
N ASN A 14 -0.90 -20.85 -8.56
CA ASN A 14 -1.01 -21.81 -7.47
C ASN A 14 -2.10 -21.37 -6.48
N ASP A 15 -2.54 -22.31 -5.65
CA ASP A 15 -3.44 -22.03 -4.55
C ASP A 15 -2.82 -20.96 -3.61
N LEU A 16 -3.64 -20.04 -3.15
CA LEU A 16 -3.25 -19.05 -2.16
C LEU A 16 -3.48 -19.61 -0.77
N CYS A 17 -2.42 -19.68 0.04
CA CYS A 17 -2.57 -20.04 1.45
C CYS A 17 -3.22 -18.89 2.23
N ILE A 18 -4.41 -19.14 2.77
CA ILE A 18 -5.20 -18.17 3.56
C ILE A 18 -5.09 -18.39 5.06
N SER A 19 -4.31 -19.37 5.51
CA SER A 19 -4.22 -19.78 6.91
C SER A 19 -2.79 -19.97 7.40
N ARG A 20 -2.61 -20.01 8.72
CA ARG A 20 -1.38 -20.38 9.42
C ARG A 20 -1.71 -21.37 10.54
N PRO A 21 -0.95 -22.44 10.72
CA PRO A 21 -1.15 -23.37 11.83
C PRO A 21 -0.82 -22.67 13.16
N LYS A 22 -1.64 -22.89 14.19
CA LYS A 22 -1.45 -22.32 15.55
C LYS A 22 -0.13 -22.75 16.18
N SER A 23 0.47 -23.85 15.74
CA SER A 23 1.82 -24.26 16.17
C SER A 23 2.93 -23.28 15.73
N ARG A 24 2.70 -22.49 14.69
CA ARG A 24 3.61 -21.44 14.19
C ARG A 24 3.20 -20.04 14.60
N LEU A 25 1.89 -19.81 14.76
CA LEU A 25 1.31 -18.53 15.12
C LEU A 25 0.12 -18.77 16.06
N ASN A 26 0.35 -18.61 17.35
CA ASN A 26 -0.63 -18.91 18.40
C ASN A 26 -1.65 -17.78 18.66
N TRP A 27 -1.61 -16.71 17.88
CA TRP A 27 -2.55 -15.60 17.96
C TRP A 27 -3.04 -15.24 16.56
N GLY A 28 -4.24 -14.71 16.46
CA GLY A 28 -4.86 -14.30 15.20
C GLY A 28 -6.36 -14.63 15.20
N ILE A 29 -7.01 -14.40 14.07
CA ILE A 29 -8.42 -14.72 13.85
C ILE A 29 -8.55 -16.20 13.55
N ASP A 30 -9.29 -16.94 14.37
CA ASP A 30 -9.54 -18.37 14.18
C ASP A 30 -10.32 -18.62 12.89
N LEU A 31 -9.99 -19.71 12.19
CA LEU A 31 -10.79 -20.14 11.05
C LEU A 31 -12.10 -20.79 11.56
N PRO A 32 -13.26 -20.45 10.97
CA PRO A 32 -14.54 -20.97 11.45
C PRO A 32 -14.76 -22.48 11.17
N PHE A 33 -13.87 -23.10 10.42
CA PHE A 33 -13.96 -24.50 9.98
C PHE A 33 -12.74 -25.35 10.39
N ASP A 34 -11.71 -24.77 11.03
CA ASP A 34 -10.54 -25.51 11.53
C ASP A 34 -9.86 -24.79 12.69
N ASP A 35 -10.09 -25.26 13.90
CA ASP A 35 -9.59 -24.69 15.16
C ASP A 35 -8.07 -24.76 15.32
N ASN A 36 -7.36 -25.53 14.47
CA ASN A 36 -5.90 -25.63 14.52
C ASN A 36 -5.19 -24.51 13.74
N TYR A 37 -5.95 -23.69 13.05
CA TYR A 37 -5.42 -22.63 12.18
C TYR A 37 -6.00 -21.27 12.52
N VAL A 38 -5.20 -20.24 12.24
CA VAL A 38 -5.62 -18.84 12.22
C VAL A 38 -5.54 -18.27 10.82
N THR A 39 -6.28 -17.21 10.57
CA THR A 39 -6.31 -16.50 9.28
C THR A 39 -4.91 -15.96 8.93
N TYR A 40 -4.52 -16.08 7.68
CA TYR A 40 -3.28 -15.49 7.17
C TYR A 40 -3.42 -13.97 7.03
N VAL A 41 -2.36 -13.26 7.39
CA VAL A 41 -2.34 -11.79 7.49
C VAL A 41 -2.88 -11.06 6.25
N TRP A 42 -2.58 -11.53 5.04
CA TRP A 42 -3.08 -10.87 3.83
C TRP A 42 -4.57 -11.10 3.58
N PHE A 43 -5.11 -12.23 4.02
CA PHE A 43 -6.56 -12.45 3.96
C PHE A 43 -7.30 -11.49 4.89
N ASP A 44 -6.83 -11.33 6.11
CA ASP A 44 -7.34 -10.37 7.09
C ASP A 44 -7.15 -8.91 6.63
N ALA A 45 -5.91 -8.54 6.26
CA ALA A 45 -5.57 -7.17 5.90
C ALA A 45 -6.38 -6.63 4.70
N LEU A 46 -6.66 -7.45 3.68
CA LEU A 46 -7.41 -7.02 2.50
C LEU A 46 -8.89 -6.80 2.80
N ILE A 47 -9.49 -7.61 3.67
CA ILE A 47 -10.89 -7.47 4.09
C ILE A 47 -11.13 -6.13 4.80
N ASN A 48 -10.09 -5.56 5.43
CA ASN A 48 -10.19 -4.25 6.07
C ASN A 48 -10.74 -3.14 5.16
N TYR A 49 -10.49 -3.19 3.86
CA TYR A 49 -11.02 -2.20 2.92
C TYR A 49 -12.55 -2.15 2.89
N ILE A 50 -13.21 -3.30 2.86
CA ILE A 50 -14.68 -3.38 2.87
C ILE A 50 -15.26 -3.21 4.27
N THR A 51 -14.58 -3.72 5.31
CA THR A 51 -14.99 -3.54 6.70
C THR A 51 -15.04 -2.07 7.10
N ALA A 52 -14.01 -1.30 6.72
CA ALA A 52 -13.92 0.14 7.04
C ALA A 52 -15.07 0.96 6.45
N VAL A 53 -15.62 0.53 5.32
CA VAL A 53 -16.75 1.19 4.66
C VAL A 53 -18.11 0.57 4.99
N GLY A 54 -18.16 -0.35 5.95
CA GLY A 54 -19.42 -0.84 6.57
C GLY A 54 -20.02 -2.09 5.93
N PHE A 55 -19.23 -2.90 5.22
CA PHE A 55 -19.70 -4.19 4.70
C PHE A 55 -20.38 -5.03 5.80
N GLU A 56 -21.58 -5.56 5.53
CA GLU A 56 -22.45 -6.30 6.47
C GLU A 56 -22.80 -5.57 7.79
N GLN A 57 -22.49 -4.28 7.90
CA GLN A 57 -22.81 -3.48 9.08
C GLN A 57 -23.75 -2.31 8.76
N SER A 58 -23.66 -1.75 7.56
CA SER A 58 -24.45 -0.61 7.12
C SER A 58 -24.47 -0.55 5.59
N ASP A 59 -25.58 -0.98 4.99
CA ASP A 59 -25.74 -1.00 3.53
C ASP A 59 -25.59 0.40 2.92
N ASP A 60 -26.21 1.42 3.51
CA ASP A 60 -26.13 2.81 3.05
C ASP A 60 -24.69 3.33 3.01
N LYS A 61 -23.90 3.01 4.04
CA LYS A 61 -22.49 3.41 4.11
C LYS A 61 -21.66 2.64 3.10
N PHE A 62 -21.92 1.34 2.97
CA PHE A 62 -21.20 0.48 2.02
C PHE A 62 -21.49 0.91 0.58
N GLU A 63 -22.73 1.07 0.18
CA GLU A 63 -23.12 1.51 -1.17
C GLU A 63 -22.59 2.90 -1.51
N LYS A 64 -22.48 3.80 -0.53
CA LYS A 64 -21.91 5.13 -0.73
C LYS A 64 -20.41 5.10 -1.04
N TRP A 65 -19.64 4.22 -0.41
CA TRP A 65 -18.18 4.26 -0.46
C TRP A 65 -17.54 3.13 -1.24
N TRP A 66 -18.31 2.08 -1.56
CA TRP A 66 -17.86 0.96 -2.37
C TRP A 66 -18.60 0.91 -3.71
N PRO A 67 -17.95 0.62 -4.86
CA PRO A 67 -16.53 0.28 -4.98
C PRO A 67 -15.61 1.49 -4.78
N ALA A 68 -14.46 1.26 -4.16
CA ALA A 68 -13.43 2.27 -4.01
C ALA A 68 -12.94 2.78 -5.37
N SER A 69 -12.80 4.10 -5.54
CA SER A 69 -12.28 4.68 -6.78
C SER A 69 -10.82 4.31 -7.00
N TYR A 70 -10.01 4.33 -5.92
CA TYR A 70 -8.59 4.01 -5.97
C TYR A 70 -8.16 3.22 -4.75
N HIS A 71 -7.32 2.20 -4.97
CA HIS A 71 -6.40 1.69 -3.95
C HIS A 71 -5.03 2.31 -4.22
N LEU A 72 -4.56 3.15 -3.30
CA LEU A 72 -3.22 3.75 -3.35
C LEU A 72 -2.27 2.89 -2.53
N ILE A 73 -1.29 2.27 -3.19
CA ILE A 73 -0.41 1.26 -2.59
C ILE A 73 1.05 1.43 -3.02
N GLY A 74 1.97 0.83 -2.28
CA GLY A 74 3.34 0.63 -2.73
C GLY A 74 3.44 -0.49 -3.77
N LYS A 75 4.41 -0.42 -4.66
CA LYS A 75 4.61 -1.41 -5.74
C LYS A 75 4.88 -2.83 -5.22
N ASP A 76 5.41 -2.96 -4.02
CA ASP A 76 5.76 -4.23 -3.38
C ASP A 76 4.56 -5.11 -3.03
N ILE A 77 3.38 -4.51 -2.90
CA ILE A 77 2.12 -5.21 -2.63
C ILE A 77 1.17 -5.22 -3.84
N LEU A 78 1.72 -4.99 -5.04
CA LEU A 78 0.91 -4.91 -6.27
C LEU A 78 0.18 -6.22 -6.58
N THR A 79 0.86 -7.37 -6.52
CA THR A 79 0.24 -8.68 -6.79
C THR A 79 -0.88 -8.99 -5.80
N THR A 80 -0.68 -8.65 -4.53
CA THR A 80 -1.67 -8.82 -3.48
C THR A 80 -2.96 -8.06 -3.79
N HIS A 81 -2.85 -6.82 -4.27
CA HIS A 81 -4.01 -5.97 -4.54
C HIS A 81 -4.59 -6.12 -5.95
N ALA A 82 -3.78 -6.54 -6.93
CA ALA A 82 -4.23 -6.66 -8.32
C ALA A 82 -4.58 -8.09 -8.75
N VAL A 83 -4.26 -9.09 -7.94
CA VAL A 83 -4.61 -10.50 -8.20
C VAL A 83 -5.41 -11.07 -7.05
N TYR A 84 -4.84 -11.14 -5.84
CA TYR A 84 -5.48 -11.84 -4.72
C TYR A 84 -6.73 -11.12 -4.23
N TRP A 85 -6.68 -9.80 -4.07
CA TRP A 85 -7.83 -9.01 -3.65
C TRP A 85 -9.03 -9.11 -4.61
N PRO A 86 -8.87 -8.91 -5.93
CA PRO A 86 -9.95 -9.17 -6.88
C PRO A 86 -10.51 -10.58 -6.82
N THR A 87 -9.66 -11.60 -6.64
CA THR A 87 -10.11 -12.99 -6.53
C THR A 87 -10.99 -13.21 -5.29
N MET A 88 -10.62 -12.62 -4.15
CA MET A 88 -11.42 -12.66 -2.93
C MET A 88 -12.77 -11.97 -3.12
N LEU A 89 -12.79 -10.79 -3.72
CA LEU A 89 -14.03 -10.04 -4.00
C LEU A 89 -14.95 -10.80 -4.96
N PHE A 90 -14.41 -11.37 -6.03
CA PHE A 90 -15.17 -12.23 -6.96
C PHE A 90 -15.81 -13.42 -6.24
N SER A 91 -15.03 -14.09 -5.39
CA SER A 91 -15.54 -15.23 -4.61
C SER A 91 -16.67 -14.84 -3.66
N ALA A 92 -16.65 -13.62 -3.14
CA ALA A 92 -17.66 -13.07 -2.25
C ALA A 92 -18.84 -12.39 -2.98
N GLY A 93 -18.81 -12.29 -4.31
CA GLY A 93 -19.84 -11.57 -5.09
C GLY A 93 -19.80 -10.05 -4.91
N ILE A 94 -18.68 -9.50 -4.46
CA ILE A 94 -18.51 -8.06 -4.18
C ILE A 94 -17.91 -7.35 -5.41
N PRO A 95 -18.40 -6.15 -5.79
CA PRO A 95 -17.84 -5.38 -6.88
C PRO A 95 -16.35 -5.06 -6.67
N LEU A 96 -15.58 -5.02 -7.77
CA LEU A 96 -14.15 -4.70 -7.72
C LEU A 96 -13.92 -3.19 -7.52
N PRO A 97 -12.80 -2.77 -6.90
CA PRO A 97 -12.36 -1.38 -6.91
C PRO A 97 -12.08 -0.92 -8.34
N LEU A 98 -12.29 0.37 -8.62
CA LEU A 98 -12.18 0.92 -9.97
C LEU A 98 -10.74 0.98 -10.46
N SER A 99 -9.78 1.25 -9.57
CA SER A 99 -8.37 1.41 -9.93
C SER A 99 -7.43 1.05 -8.80
N ILE A 100 -6.23 0.59 -9.19
CA ILE A 100 -5.11 0.37 -8.29
C ILE A 100 -3.95 1.26 -8.74
N PHE A 101 -3.46 2.07 -7.82
CA PHE A 101 -2.44 3.07 -8.06
C PHE A 101 -1.18 2.71 -7.26
N ALA A 102 -0.20 2.09 -7.91
CA ALA A 102 1.00 1.61 -7.26
C ALA A 102 2.17 2.57 -7.48
N HIS A 103 2.60 3.24 -6.40
CA HIS A 103 3.77 4.10 -6.40
C HIS A 103 5.07 3.32 -6.22
N GLY A 104 6.20 3.93 -6.59
CA GLY A 104 7.54 3.39 -6.38
C GLY A 104 8.01 3.51 -4.93
N TRP A 105 9.24 3.10 -4.68
CA TRP A 105 9.88 3.26 -3.38
C TRP A 105 10.62 4.58 -3.26
N TRP A 106 10.73 5.06 -2.04
CA TRP A 106 11.74 6.01 -1.66
C TRP A 106 13.03 5.26 -1.32
N LEU A 107 14.10 5.63 -2.00
CA LEU A 107 15.43 5.06 -1.83
C LEU A 107 16.31 6.05 -1.09
N MET A 108 17.37 5.56 -0.47
CA MET A 108 18.52 6.34 -0.02
C MET A 108 19.76 5.80 -0.72
N GLY A 109 20.27 6.55 -1.69
CA GLY A 109 21.23 6.04 -2.65
C GLY A 109 20.64 4.92 -3.49
N ASP A 110 21.34 3.81 -3.62
CA ASP A 110 20.89 2.64 -4.39
C ASP A 110 20.07 1.63 -3.57
N SER A 111 19.77 1.97 -2.31
CA SER A 111 19.16 1.04 -1.38
C SER A 111 17.77 1.48 -0.94
N LYS A 112 16.83 0.52 -0.85
CA LYS A 112 15.53 0.73 -0.20
C LYS A 112 15.75 1.14 1.26
N MET A 113 15.02 2.14 1.74
CA MET A 113 15.03 2.51 3.14
C MET A 113 14.58 1.33 4.02
N SER A 114 15.37 1.00 5.03
CA SER A 114 15.10 -0.13 5.93
C SER A 114 15.50 0.20 7.36
N LYS A 115 14.62 -0.13 8.31
CA LYS A 115 14.91 0.04 9.76
C LYS A 115 16.16 -0.73 10.19
N SER A 116 16.35 -1.94 9.64
CA SER A 116 17.50 -2.79 9.98
C SER A 116 18.82 -2.25 9.43
N LEU A 117 18.80 -1.47 8.36
CA LEU A 117 19.98 -0.83 7.76
C LEU A 117 20.28 0.55 8.37
N GLY A 118 19.36 1.10 9.17
CA GLY A 118 19.51 2.42 9.75
C GLY A 118 19.49 3.59 8.73
N ASN A 119 19.15 3.33 7.47
CA ASN A 119 19.11 4.31 6.39
C ASN A 119 17.70 4.89 6.20
N ILE A 120 16.98 5.14 7.29
CA ILE A 120 15.65 5.72 7.26
C ILE A 120 15.74 7.21 7.57
N ILE A 121 15.04 8.00 6.78
CA ILE A 121 14.76 9.38 7.10
C ILE A 121 13.48 9.43 7.93
N ASN A 122 13.58 9.99 9.14
CA ASN A 122 12.42 10.25 9.95
C ASN A 122 11.73 11.53 9.44
N PRO A 123 10.52 11.43 8.88
CA PRO A 123 9.83 12.61 8.37
C PRO A 123 9.50 13.63 9.47
N MET A 124 9.40 13.21 10.73
CA MET A 124 9.13 14.11 11.85
C MET A 124 10.28 15.10 12.06
N ASN A 125 11.53 14.66 11.94
CA ASN A 125 12.68 15.56 12.05
C ASN A 125 12.67 16.63 10.94
N LEU A 126 12.31 16.24 9.72
CA LEU A 126 12.16 17.20 8.62
C LEU A 126 10.99 18.20 8.87
N ILE A 127 9.90 17.72 9.43
CA ILE A 127 8.75 18.54 9.77
C ILE A 127 9.10 19.56 10.87
N ASP A 128 9.86 19.12 11.87
CA ASP A 128 10.31 19.99 12.97
C ASP A 128 11.25 21.10 12.48
N ASP A 129 12.14 20.77 11.52
CA ASP A 129 13.13 21.72 10.97
C ASP A 129 12.55 22.65 9.88
N TYR A 130 11.65 22.15 9.02
CA TYR A 130 11.21 22.87 7.80
C TYR A 130 9.70 23.09 7.72
N GLY A 131 8.92 22.51 8.60
CA GLY A 131 7.46 22.54 8.56
C GLY A 131 6.85 21.41 7.73
N VAL A 132 5.55 21.17 7.93
CA VAL A 132 4.81 20.06 7.31
C VAL A 132 4.61 20.24 5.80
N ASP A 133 4.32 21.46 5.35
CA ASP A 133 3.97 21.72 3.95
C ASP A 133 5.15 21.51 2.97
N PRO A 134 6.37 21.99 3.26
CA PRO A 134 7.53 21.69 2.43
C PRO A 134 7.82 20.19 2.31
N VAL A 135 7.70 19.45 3.40
CA VAL A 135 7.91 17.98 3.38
C VAL A 135 6.87 17.29 2.50
N ARG A 136 5.60 17.65 2.65
CA ARG A 136 4.52 17.11 1.80
C ARG A 136 4.70 17.49 0.34
N TYR A 137 5.04 18.75 0.07
CA TYR A 137 5.31 19.22 -1.28
C TYR A 137 6.43 18.43 -1.94
N TYR A 138 7.57 18.29 -1.26
CA TYR A 138 8.71 17.53 -1.78
C TYR A 138 8.35 16.09 -2.15
N LEU A 139 7.67 15.38 -1.25
CA LEU A 139 7.28 14.00 -1.47
C LEU A 139 6.37 13.83 -2.71
N MET A 140 5.47 14.78 -2.94
CA MET A 140 4.58 14.75 -4.10
C MET A 140 5.25 15.23 -5.38
N ARG A 141 6.18 16.15 -5.28
CA ARG A 141 6.84 16.81 -6.42
C ARG A 141 7.98 15.98 -7.01
N GLU A 142 8.78 15.36 -6.15
CA GLU A 142 9.99 14.65 -6.55
C GLU A 142 9.70 13.25 -7.09
N MET A 143 8.68 12.59 -6.59
CA MET A 143 8.35 11.23 -7.04
C MET A 143 7.59 11.26 -8.35
N VAL A 144 8.20 10.69 -9.39
CA VAL A 144 7.49 10.36 -10.63
C VAL A 144 6.67 9.10 -10.40
N LEU A 145 5.36 9.19 -10.58
CA LEU A 145 4.45 8.11 -10.28
C LEU A 145 4.82 6.80 -10.98
N GLY A 146 4.86 5.72 -10.22
CA GLY A 146 5.21 4.39 -10.70
C GLY A 146 6.73 4.13 -10.81
N HIS A 147 7.56 5.13 -10.58
CA HIS A 147 9.03 4.99 -10.52
C HIS A 147 9.53 5.11 -9.09
N ASP A 148 10.70 4.55 -8.83
CA ASP A 148 11.42 4.78 -7.58
C ASP A 148 12.05 6.17 -7.61
N SER A 149 12.20 6.79 -6.45
CA SER A 149 12.82 8.10 -6.31
C SER A 149 13.82 8.08 -5.15
N ASN A 150 14.94 8.76 -5.33
CA ASN A 150 15.91 8.91 -4.26
C ASN A 150 15.58 10.13 -3.41
N PHE A 151 15.63 9.94 -2.09
CA PHE A 151 15.64 11.06 -1.17
C PHE A 151 17.07 11.50 -0.91
N THR A 152 17.34 12.78 -1.10
CA THR A 152 18.57 13.44 -0.63
C THR A 152 18.23 14.77 0.01
N MET A 153 18.96 15.16 1.06
CA MET A 153 18.80 16.49 1.66
C MET A 153 19.09 17.61 0.66
N GLU A 154 20.02 17.38 -0.25
CA GLU A 154 20.34 18.33 -1.30
C GLU A 154 19.16 18.61 -2.21
N SER A 155 18.48 17.56 -2.73
CA SER A 155 17.29 17.71 -3.56
C SER A 155 16.13 18.33 -2.78
N PHE A 156 15.97 17.97 -1.49
CA PHE A 156 14.96 18.57 -0.63
C PHE A 156 15.18 20.09 -0.47
N ILE A 157 16.39 20.51 -0.12
CA ILE A 157 16.72 21.93 0.04
C ILE A 157 16.62 22.69 -1.29
N GLN A 158 17.02 22.06 -2.40
CA GLN A 158 16.86 22.65 -3.72
C GLN A 158 15.38 22.93 -4.03
N ARG A 159 14.46 21.98 -3.80
CA ARG A 159 13.02 22.19 -4.00
C ARG A 159 12.43 23.22 -3.04
N TYR A 160 12.88 23.18 -1.79
CA TYR A 160 12.45 24.16 -0.79
C TYR A 160 12.76 25.60 -1.23
N ASN A 161 13.98 25.84 -1.69
CA ASN A 161 14.40 27.18 -2.10
C ASN A 161 13.87 27.58 -3.48
N SER A 162 14.00 26.70 -4.48
CA SER A 162 13.60 27.05 -5.85
C SER A 162 12.09 27.09 -6.03
N ASP A 163 11.42 26.00 -5.67
CA ASP A 163 9.99 25.87 -5.99
C ASP A 163 9.14 26.68 -5.00
N LEU A 164 9.42 26.61 -3.69
CA LEU A 164 8.59 27.24 -2.69
C LEU A 164 8.98 28.68 -2.39
N ALA A 165 10.28 28.97 -2.22
CA ALA A 165 10.70 30.34 -1.87
C ALA A 165 10.79 31.28 -3.11
N ASN A 166 11.27 30.81 -4.25
CA ASN A 166 11.44 31.66 -5.43
C ASN A 166 10.24 31.67 -6.36
N ASP A 167 9.67 30.48 -6.69
CA ASP A 167 8.60 30.40 -7.67
C ASP A 167 7.22 30.62 -7.08
N PHE A 168 7.00 30.19 -5.85
CA PHE A 168 5.70 30.26 -5.19
C PHE A 168 5.61 31.39 -4.13
N GLY A 169 6.71 31.79 -3.52
CA GLY A 169 6.83 32.88 -2.55
C GLY A 169 7.10 34.19 -3.24
#